data_5172ce7e24c88b6651214e747f6c45f4
#
_entry.id   5172ce7e24c88b6651214e747f6c45f4
#
_cell.length_a   1.000
_cell.length_b   1.000
_cell.length_c   1.000
_cell.angle_alpha   90.00
_cell.angle_beta   90.00
_cell.angle_gamma   90.00
#
_symmetry.space_group_name_H-M   'P 1'
#
loop_
_entity.id
_entity.type
_entity.pdbx_description
1 polymer ?
#
loop_
_entity_poly.entity_id
_entity_poly.type
_entity_poly.pdbx_seq_one_letter_code
_entity_poly.pdbx_strand_id
1 'polypeptide(L)'
;HDSDYYLQPIFNCCLINIGDMLDNGTVINGKLIESPKSFQVACTVMTQIIASVASSQYGGQSVDIKHLGKYLRKSREKYTRNYLSKYGDKVDPETLESFVNDRLYDELKSGVQTIQYQINTLMTTNGQSPFVTLFLNIDENDEYVDEVAMIVEEILRQRYEGIKNEQGVYVTPAFPKLIYVLDEHNCLKGGKYDYITKMAVKCSSKRMYPDYISAKKMRENYEGQVFSCMGCRSFLSPWKDENGNYKWEGRFNQGVVSINLPQIGIISGQDEEKFWPLLEERLSLCFEALMCRHHALEGTLSNVSPIHWQYGAIARLGKNEPIDKLLH
;
A
#
# COMPACT_ATOMS: atom_id res chain seq x y z
N HIS A 1 3.67 6.82 23.32
CA HIS A 1 4.99 6.58 22.71
C HIS A 1 6.02 6.57 23.81
N ASP A 2 6.88 5.55 23.81
CA ASP A 2 7.97 5.45 24.78
C ASP A 2 8.96 6.59 24.56
N SER A 3 9.56 7.09 25.65
CA SER A 3 10.55 8.16 25.60
C SER A 3 11.76 7.83 24.72
N ASP A 4 12.04 6.54 24.54
CA ASP A 4 13.18 6.03 23.75
C ASP A 4 12.92 6.02 22.24
N TYR A 5 11.68 6.30 21.81
CA TYR A 5 11.30 6.35 20.40
C TYR A 5 12.24 7.21 19.56
N TYR A 6 12.65 8.38 20.08
CA TYR A 6 13.53 9.31 19.36
C TYR A 6 14.97 8.79 19.21
N LEU A 7 15.37 7.84 20.03
CA LEU A 7 16.72 7.26 20.03
C LEU A 7 16.79 5.97 19.23
N GLN A 8 15.66 5.34 18.91
CA GLN A 8 15.64 4.09 18.18
C GLN A 8 15.80 4.32 16.67
N PRO A 9 16.59 3.51 15.96
CA PRO A 9 16.79 3.60 14.52
C PRO A 9 15.60 3.00 13.73
N ILE A 10 14.39 3.42 14.08
CA ILE A 10 13.13 3.08 13.41
C ILE A 10 12.52 4.32 12.78
N PHE A 11 11.74 4.15 11.74
CA PHE A 11 11.08 5.24 11.03
C PHE A 11 9.56 5.11 11.10
N ASN A 12 8.84 6.12 10.62
CA ASN A 12 7.40 6.20 10.76
C ASN A 12 6.65 5.33 9.73
N CYS A 13 6.58 5.75 8.47
CA CYS A 13 5.77 5.11 7.44
C CYS A 13 6.61 4.75 6.23
N CYS A 14 6.17 3.76 5.45
CA CYS A 14 6.80 3.42 4.18
C CYS A 14 5.80 3.15 3.04
N LEU A 15 6.30 3.30 1.83
CA LEU A 15 5.71 2.80 0.60
C LEU A 15 6.42 1.49 0.27
N ILE A 16 5.79 0.36 0.56
CA ILE A 16 6.43 -0.95 0.35
C ILE A 16 6.62 -1.20 -1.15
N ASN A 17 7.83 -1.57 -1.55
CA ASN A 17 8.09 -2.08 -2.88
C ASN A 17 7.65 -3.54 -2.98
N ILE A 18 6.32 -3.73 -2.95
CA ILE A 18 5.72 -5.07 -2.96
C ILE A 18 6.01 -5.81 -4.27
N GLY A 19 6.16 -5.09 -5.38
CA GLY A 19 6.51 -5.67 -6.67
C GLY A 19 7.86 -6.38 -6.61
N ASP A 20 8.89 -5.71 -6.10
CA ASP A 20 10.21 -6.32 -5.92
C ASP A 20 10.18 -7.54 -4.99
N MET A 21 9.47 -7.44 -3.87
CA MET A 21 9.40 -8.53 -2.89
C MET A 21 8.68 -9.76 -3.43
N LEU A 22 7.64 -9.58 -4.25
CA LEU A 22 6.92 -10.69 -4.88
C LEU A 22 7.70 -11.27 -6.07
N ASP A 23 8.39 -10.44 -6.84
CA ASP A 23 9.11 -10.90 -8.04
C ASP A 23 10.43 -11.60 -7.72
N ASN A 24 11.21 -11.02 -6.82
CA ASN A 24 12.54 -11.49 -6.47
C ASN A 24 12.57 -12.33 -5.18
N GLY A 25 11.41 -12.52 -4.56
CA GLY A 25 11.29 -13.17 -3.27
C GLY A 25 11.72 -12.27 -2.10
N THR A 26 11.49 -12.72 -0.91
CA THR A 26 11.82 -12.03 0.34
C THR A 26 12.15 -13.02 1.45
N VAL A 27 12.60 -12.53 2.60
CA VAL A 27 12.87 -13.38 3.77
C VAL A 27 11.98 -12.93 4.93
N ILE A 28 11.22 -13.86 5.49
CA ILE A 28 10.36 -13.63 6.66
C ILE A 28 10.73 -14.67 7.72
N ASN A 29 11.05 -14.21 8.94
CA ASN A 29 11.46 -15.09 10.04
C ASN A 29 12.58 -16.08 9.66
N GLY A 30 13.56 -15.60 8.89
CA GLY A 30 14.70 -16.40 8.44
C GLY A 30 14.37 -17.47 7.39
N LYS A 31 13.19 -17.44 6.80
CA LYS A 31 12.76 -18.34 5.73
C LYS A 31 12.63 -17.59 4.41
N LEU A 32 13.26 -18.13 3.38
CA LEU A 32 13.13 -17.60 2.02
C LEU A 32 11.72 -17.89 1.50
N ILE A 33 11.06 -16.84 1.04
CA ILE A 33 9.78 -16.89 0.35
C ILE A 33 10.05 -16.59 -1.12
N GLU A 34 9.88 -17.58 -1.96
CA GLU A 34 10.08 -17.46 -3.41
C GLU A 34 8.92 -16.71 -4.07
N SER A 35 9.15 -16.27 -5.32
CA SER A 35 8.11 -15.60 -6.14
C SER A 35 6.85 -16.48 -6.26
N PRO A 36 5.66 -15.94 -5.96
CA PRO A 36 4.40 -16.65 -6.08
C PRO A 36 4.13 -17.12 -7.52
N LYS A 37 3.44 -18.25 -7.65
CA LYS A 37 3.05 -18.82 -8.94
C LYS A 37 1.54 -18.70 -9.20
N SER A 38 0.79 -18.07 -8.31
CA SER A 38 -0.65 -17.86 -8.46
C SER A 38 -1.10 -16.65 -7.65
N PHE A 39 -2.28 -16.13 -7.96
CA PHE A 39 -2.86 -14.97 -7.30
C PHE A 39 -3.12 -15.23 -5.80
N GLN A 40 -3.72 -16.37 -5.46
CA GLN A 40 -3.99 -16.72 -4.06
C GLN A 40 -2.72 -16.74 -3.20
N VAL A 41 -1.63 -17.31 -3.74
CA VAL A 41 -0.34 -17.34 -3.03
C VAL A 41 0.25 -15.93 -2.93
N ALA A 42 0.15 -15.11 -3.98
CA ALA A 42 0.61 -13.73 -3.95
C ALA A 42 -0.12 -12.90 -2.88
N CYS A 43 -1.44 -13.05 -2.76
CA CYS A 43 -2.24 -12.42 -1.70
C CYS A 43 -1.77 -12.85 -0.30
N THR A 44 -1.53 -14.15 -0.10
CA THR A 44 -1.03 -14.68 1.18
C THR A 44 0.35 -14.13 1.52
N VAL A 45 1.29 -14.16 0.57
CA VAL A 45 2.65 -13.63 0.78
C VAL A 45 2.61 -12.12 1.04
N MET A 46 1.81 -11.36 0.30
CA MET A 46 1.63 -9.93 0.53
C MET A 46 1.17 -9.63 1.96
N THR A 47 0.22 -10.38 2.50
CA THR A 47 -0.26 -10.15 3.88
C THR A 47 0.79 -10.50 4.93
N GLN A 48 1.62 -11.52 4.70
CA GLN A 48 2.76 -11.84 5.56
C GLN A 48 3.84 -10.75 5.52
N ILE A 49 4.13 -10.19 4.33
CA ILE A 49 5.02 -9.04 4.17
C ILE A 49 4.47 -7.85 4.96
N ILE A 50 3.19 -7.51 4.80
CA ILE A 50 2.52 -6.42 5.51
C ILE A 50 2.67 -6.59 7.03
N ALA A 51 2.43 -7.76 7.57
CA ALA A 51 2.55 -8.03 9.00
C ALA A 51 4.02 -7.91 9.49
N SER A 52 4.97 -8.39 8.71
CA SER A 52 6.40 -8.32 9.04
C SER A 52 6.93 -6.88 9.01
N VAL A 53 6.55 -6.11 7.99
CA VAL A 53 6.90 -4.68 7.87
C VAL A 53 6.28 -3.88 9.02
N ALA A 54 4.98 -4.07 9.29
CA ALA A 54 4.28 -3.39 10.38
C ALA A 54 4.88 -3.67 11.76
N SER A 55 5.51 -4.84 11.95
CA SER A 55 6.20 -5.21 13.19
C SER A 55 7.57 -4.52 13.37
N SER A 56 8.08 -3.88 12.32
CA SER A 56 9.43 -3.31 12.28
C SER A 56 9.46 -1.79 12.10
N GLN A 57 8.30 -1.13 12.17
CA GLN A 57 8.13 0.31 12.11
C GLN A 57 6.99 0.76 13.03
N TYR A 58 6.83 2.07 13.27
CA TYR A 58 5.79 2.54 14.19
C TYR A 58 4.58 3.18 13.51
N GLY A 59 4.67 3.54 12.24
CA GLY A 59 3.58 4.13 11.48
C GLY A 59 2.96 3.17 10.45
N GLY A 60 2.25 3.76 9.51
CA GLY A 60 1.53 3.01 8.48
C GLY A 60 2.40 2.60 7.31
N GLN A 61 1.82 1.79 6.45
CA GLN A 61 2.42 1.34 5.21
C GLN A 61 1.41 1.39 4.08
N SER A 62 1.87 1.66 2.88
CA SER A 62 1.04 1.64 1.68
C SER A 62 1.54 0.60 0.70
N VAL A 63 0.61 -0.06 0.05
CA VAL A 63 0.85 -1.10 -0.96
C VAL A 63 0.07 -0.76 -2.21
N ASP A 64 0.74 -0.73 -3.35
CA ASP A 64 0.08 -0.62 -4.65
C ASP A 64 -0.36 -2.01 -5.12
N ILE A 65 -1.65 -2.19 -5.32
CA ILE A 65 -2.22 -3.49 -5.69
C ILE A 65 -1.99 -3.86 -7.16
N LYS A 66 -1.52 -2.92 -7.99
CA LYS A 66 -1.22 -3.20 -9.41
C LYS A 66 -0.30 -4.40 -9.59
N HIS A 67 0.66 -4.59 -8.67
CA HIS A 67 1.60 -5.72 -8.71
C HIS A 67 0.95 -7.09 -8.58
N LEU A 68 -0.31 -7.17 -8.15
CA LEU A 68 -1.07 -8.42 -8.10
C LEU A 68 -1.66 -8.82 -9.45
N GLY A 69 -1.85 -7.88 -10.39
CA GLY A 69 -2.41 -8.15 -11.73
C GLY A 69 -1.66 -9.25 -12.47
N LYS A 70 -0.33 -9.18 -12.49
CA LYS A 70 0.56 -10.20 -13.05
C LYS A 70 0.28 -11.62 -12.51
N TYR A 71 -0.01 -11.76 -11.23
CA TYR A 71 -0.26 -13.06 -10.61
C TYR A 71 -1.65 -13.59 -10.92
N LEU A 72 -2.62 -12.71 -11.13
CA LEU A 72 -3.94 -13.11 -11.61
C LEU A 72 -3.85 -13.63 -13.05
N ARG A 73 -3.06 -13.00 -13.93
CA ARG A 73 -2.77 -13.53 -15.28
C ARG A 73 -2.06 -14.87 -15.24
N LYS A 74 -1.06 -15.05 -14.38
CA LYS A 74 -0.40 -16.36 -14.18
C LYS A 74 -1.38 -17.44 -13.74
N SER A 75 -2.36 -17.12 -12.92
CA SER A 75 -3.41 -18.06 -12.53
C SER A 75 -4.32 -18.40 -13.70
N ARG A 76 -4.73 -17.42 -14.52
CA ARG A 76 -5.49 -17.66 -15.76
C ARG A 76 -4.74 -18.61 -16.68
N GLU A 77 -3.48 -18.36 -16.98
CA GLU A 77 -2.65 -19.21 -17.83
C GLU A 77 -2.49 -20.63 -17.29
N LYS A 78 -2.33 -20.76 -15.97
CA LYS A 78 -2.27 -22.06 -15.28
C LYS A 78 -3.56 -22.85 -15.47
N TYR A 79 -4.71 -22.21 -15.30
CA TYR A 79 -6.01 -22.87 -15.48
C TYR A 79 -6.28 -23.22 -16.92
N THR A 80 -5.96 -22.34 -17.85
CA THR A 80 -6.05 -22.62 -19.29
C THR A 80 -5.24 -23.86 -19.66
N ARG A 81 -3.96 -23.94 -19.25
CA ARG A 81 -3.13 -25.13 -19.49
C ARG A 81 -3.70 -26.39 -18.86
N ASN A 82 -4.19 -26.31 -17.62
CA ASN A 82 -4.74 -27.46 -16.92
C ASN A 82 -6.01 -28.00 -17.59
N TYR A 83 -6.91 -27.11 -18.01
CA TYR A 83 -8.15 -27.52 -18.66
C TYR A 83 -7.91 -28.01 -20.08
N LEU A 84 -7.01 -27.38 -20.85
CA LEU A 84 -6.56 -27.90 -22.16
C LEU A 84 -5.97 -29.31 -22.04
N SER A 85 -5.11 -29.54 -21.05
CA SER A 85 -4.52 -30.84 -20.80
C SER A 85 -5.56 -31.89 -20.39
N LYS A 86 -6.58 -31.51 -19.65
CA LYS A 86 -7.61 -32.43 -19.11
C LYS A 86 -8.71 -32.74 -20.11
N TYR A 87 -9.16 -31.73 -20.83
CA TYR A 87 -10.34 -31.84 -21.68
C TYR A 87 -9.98 -31.84 -23.20
N GLY A 88 -8.88 -31.14 -23.58
CA GLY A 88 -8.39 -31.07 -24.95
C GLY A 88 -9.49 -30.70 -25.93
N ASP A 89 -9.56 -31.49 -27.01
CA ASP A 89 -10.57 -31.35 -28.08
C ASP A 89 -11.98 -31.85 -27.71
N LYS A 90 -12.20 -32.26 -26.47
CA LYS A 90 -13.51 -32.78 -26.00
C LYS A 90 -14.50 -31.70 -25.65
N VAL A 91 -14.04 -30.46 -25.53
CA VAL A 91 -14.84 -29.31 -25.14
C VAL A 91 -14.52 -28.18 -26.14
N ASP A 92 -15.54 -27.46 -26.56
CA ASP A 92 -15.37 -26.28 -27.42
C ASP A 92 -14.63 -25.16 -26.71
N PRO A 93 -14.00 -24.24 -27.43
CA PRO A 93 -13.20 -23.15 -26.86
C PRO A 93 -14.00 -22.22 -25.93
N GLU A 94 -15.27 -21.95 -26.20
CA GLU A 94 -16.12 -21.06 -25.41
C GLU A 94 -16.43 -21.68 -24.04
N THR A 95 -16.80 -22.97 -24.01
CA THR A 95 -17.00 -23.72 -22.78
C THR A 95 -15.71 -23.84 -21.96
N LEU A 96 -14.58 -24.05 -22.61
CA LEU A 96 -13.27 -24.09 -21.95
C LEU A 96 -12.94 -22.73 -21.30
N GLU A 97 -13.17 -21.64 -22.02
CA GLU A 97 -12.97 -20.29 -21.50
C GLU A 97 -13.89 -19.99 -20.30
N SER A 98 -15.14 -20.44 -20.36
CA SER A 98 -16.06 -20.32 -19.23
C SER A 98 -15.52 -21.02 -17.99
N PHE A 99 -15.03 -22.26 -18.11
CA PHE A 99 -14.43 -22.98 -16.96
C PHE A 99 -13.19 -22.25 -16.40
N VAL A 100 -12.36 -21.68 -17.25
CA VAL A 100 -11.20 -20.89 -16.82
C VAL A 100 -11.67 -19.65 -16.05
N ASN A 101 -12.65 -18.94 -16.59
CA ASN A 101 -13.18 -17.72 -15.98
C ASN A 101 -13.85 -17.99 -14.61
N ASP A 102 -14.66 -19.03 -14.52
CA ASP A 102 -15.30 -19.43 -13.25
C ASP A 102 -14.25 -19.75 -12.18
N ARG A 103 -13.23 -20.53 -12.55
CA ARG A 103 -12.17 -20.90 -11.62
C ARG A 103 -11.29 -19.70 -11.22
N LEU A 104 -11.00 -18.82 -12.18
CA LEU A 104 -10.25 -17.59 -11.92
C LEU A 104 -11.00 -16.66 -10.99
N TYR A 105 -12.31 -16.54 -11.19
CA TYR A 105 -13.17 -15.72 -10.34
C TYR A 105 -13.23 -16.25 -8.89
N ASP A 106 -13.33 -17.57 -8.71
CA ASP A 106 -13.25 -18.19 -7.40
C ASP A 106 -11.92 -17.92 -6.69
N GLU A 107 -10.81 -18.00 -7.42
CA GLU A 107 -9.49 -17.66 -6.87
C GLU A 107 -9.36 -16.18 -6.55
N LEU A 108 -9.86 -15.30 -7.42
CA LEU A 108 -9.89 -13.86 -7.20
C LEU A 108 -10.63 -13.52 -5.91
N LYS A 109 -11.85 -14.04 -5.75
CA LYS A 109 -12.67 -13.85 -4.55
C LYS A 109 -11.97 -14.35 -3.29
N SER A 110 -11.39 -15.53 -3.35
CA SER A 110 -10.69 -16.14 -2.21
C SER A 110 -9.41 -15.37 -1.85
N GLY A 111 -8.65 -14.92 -2.84
CA GLY A 111 -7.43 -14.14 -2.63
C GLY A 111 -7.71 -12.78 -2.00
N VAL A 112 -8.72 -12.05 -2.49
CA VAL A 112 -9.14 -10.77 -1.91
C VAL A 112 -9.69 -10.98 -0.49
N GLN A 113 -10.46 -12.03 -0.26
CA GLN A 113 -10.94 -12.40 1.07
C GLN A 113 -9.76 -12.68 2.03
N THR A 114 -8.71 -13.35 1.56
CA THR A 114 -7.49 -13.59 2.33
C THR A 114 -6.85 -12.26 2.76
N ILE A 115 -6.70 -11.30 1.83
CA ILE A 115 -6.18 -9.97 2.16
C ILE A 115 -7.02 -9.31 3.27
N GLN A 116 -8.34 -9.28 3.09
CA GLN A 116 -9.25 -8.61 4.00
C GLN A 116 -9.23 -9.25 5.41
N TYR A 117 -9.31 -10.57 5.50
CA TYR A 117 -9.36 -11.26 6.80
C TYR A 117 -7.99 -11.27 7.48
N GLN A 118 -6.91 -11.55 6.78
CA GLN A 118 -5.59 -11.60 7.40
C GLN A 118 -5.15 -10.24 7.95
N ILE A 119 -5.38 -9.14 7.22
CA ILE A 119 -5.05 -7.80 7.74
C ILE A 119 -5.81 -7.48 9.03
N ASN A 120 -7.04 -7.99 9.19
CA ASN A 120 -7.85 -7.74 10.39
C ASN A 120 -7.64 -8.75 11.52
N THR A 121 -7.02 -9.90 11.25
CA THR A 121 -6.82 -10.97 12.23
C THR A 121 -5.35 -11.17 12.61
N LEU A 122 -4.41 -10.75 11.76
CA LEU A 122 -2.98 -10.74 12.09
C LEU A 122 -2.69 -9.61 13.08
N MET A 123 -1.88 -9.93 14.07
CA MET A 123 -1.36 -8.94 15.00
C MET A 123 0.14 -8.73 14.74
N THR A 124 0.57 -7.48 14.81
CA THR A 124 1.98 -7.13 14.84
C THR A 124 2.58 -7.53 16.19
N THR A 125 3.90 -7.52 16.30
CA THR A 125 4.60 -7.75 17.59
C THR A 125 4.17 -6.76 18.68
N ASN A 126 3.60 -5.62 18.29
CA ASN A 126 3.08 -4.58 19.21
C ASN A 126 1.61 -4.82 19.61
N GLY A 127 1.01 -5.95 19.24
CA GLY A 127 -0.36 -6.30 19.59
C GLY A 127 -1.44 -5.49 18.86
N GLN A 128 -1.13 -4.92 17.70
CA GLN A 128 -2.05 -4.13 16.88
C GLN A 128 -2.26 -4.76 15.51
N SER A 129 -3.41 -4.52 14.90
CA SER A 129 -3.61 -4.83 13.47
C SER A 129 -2.67 -3.98 12.61
N PRO A 130 -2.12 -4.52 11.52
CA PRO A 130 -1.26 -3.75 10.62
C PRO A 130 -1.97 -2.50 10.09
N PHE A 131 -1.39 -1.32 10.31
CA PHE A 131 -1.86 -0.08 9.72
C PHE A 131 -1.44 -0.04 8.25
N VAL A 132 -2.33 -0.44 7.36
CA VAL A 132 -2.04 -0.55 5.91
C VAL A 132 -3.07 0.17 5.07
N THR A 133 -2.59 0.77 3.98
CA THR A 133 -3.40 1.38 2.92
C THR A 133 -3.15 0.61 1.61
N LEU A 134 -4.22 0.24 0.92
CA LEU A 134 -4.17 -0.28 -0.44
C LEU A 134 -4.45 0.85 -1.42
N PHE A 135 -3.54 1.02 -2.35
CA PHE A 135 -3.65 2.00 -3.43
C PHE A 135 -4.26 1.33 -4.66
N LEU A 136 -5.47 1.77 -5.01
CA LEU A 136 -6.30 1.20 -6.05
C LEU A 136 -6.20 2.09 -7.30
N ASN A 137 -5.13 1.92 -8.07
CA ASN A 137 -4.90 2.63 -9.32
C ASN A 137 -5.12 1.69 -10.50
N ILE A 138 -6.07 2.02 -11.38
CA ILE A 138 -6.29 1.34 -12.65
C ILE A 138 -5.60 2.20 -13.70
N ASP A 139 -4.32 1.90 -14.00
CA ASP A 139 -3.56 2.64 -15.00
C ASP A 139 -3.79 1.99 -16.38
N GLU A 140 -4.35 2.75 -17.32
CA GLU A 140 -4.63 2.23 -18.68
C GLU A 140 -3.38 1.85 -19.48
N ASN A 141 -2.19 2.32 -19.05
CA ASN A 141 -0.91 1.97 -19.64
C ASN A 141 -0.27 0.73 -19.01
N ASP A 142 -0.86 0.17 -17.95
CA ASP A 142 -0.37 -1.06 -17.33
C ASP A 142 -0.72 -2.27 -18.18
N GLU A 143 0.26 -3.16 -18.41
CA GLU A 143 0.06 -4.42 -19.14
C GLU A 143 -1.04 -5.29 -18.52
N TYR A 144 -1.26 -5.18 -17.22
CA TYR A 144 -2.21 -5.99 -16.45
C TYR A 144 -3.46 -5.22 -16.04
N VAL A 145 -3.79 -4.14 -16.76
CA VAL A 145 -4.87 -3.22 -16.40
C VAL A 145 -6.22 -3.92 -16.20
N ASP A 146 -6.56 -4.90 -17.02
CA ASP A 146 -7.83 -5.64 -16.89
C ASP A 146 -7.84 -6.53 -15.65
N GLU A 147 -6.73 -7.20 -15.34
CA GLU A 147 -6.58 -7.98 -14.12
C GLU A 147 -6.62 -7.09 -12.87
N VAL A 148 -5.96 -5.92 -12.92
CA VAL A 148 -6.00 -4.93 -11.85
C VAL A 148 -7.42 -4.42 -11.65
N ALA A 149 -8.16 -4.13 -12.71
CA ALA A 149 -9.56 -3.71 -12.65
C ALA A 149 -10.44 -4.78 -11.96
N MET A 150 -10.27 -6.05 -12.30
CA MET A 150 -10.97 -7.16 -11.63
C MET A 150 -10.65 -7.22 -10.12
N ILE A 151 -9.39 -7.04 -9.75
CA ILE A 151 -8.95 -7.06 -8.34
C ILE A 151 -9.55 -5.87 -7.59
N VAL A 152 -9.52 -4.66 -8.17
CA VAL A 152 -10.10 -3.45 -7.57
C VAL A 152 -11.61 -3.62 -7.36
N GLU A 153 -12.33 -4.10 -8.37
CA GLU A 153 -13.76 -4.36 -8.28
C GLU A 153 -14.07 -5.32 -7.12
N GLU A 154 -13.34 -6.44 -7.02
CA GLU A 154 -13.57 -7.43 -5.97
C GLU A 154 -13.23 -6.88 -4.57
N ILE A 155 -12.15 -6.09 -4.44
CA ILE A 155 -11.81 -5.40 -3.17
C ILE A 155 -12.96 -4.47 -2.75
N LEU A 156 -13.50 -3.69 -3.67
CA LEU A 156 -14.60 -2.77 -3.39
C LEU A 156 -15.89 -3.53 -3.03
N ARG A 157 -16.18 -4.65 -3.70
CA ARG A 157 -17.35 -5.48 -3.41
C ARG A 157 -17.27 -6.06 -2.02
N GLN A 158 -16.16 -6.69 -1.65
CA GLN A 158 -15.99 -7.26 -0.31
C GLN A 158 -15.96 -6.17 0.78
N ARG A 159 -15.38 -5.00 0.48
CA ARG A 159 -15.46 -3.86 1.40
C ARG A 159 -16.90 -3.40 1.59
N TYR A 160 -17.70 -3.34 0.53
CA TYR A 160 -19.12 -2.98 0.62
C TYR A 160 -19.92 -3.94 1.49
N GLU A 161 -19.65 -5.25 1.40
CA GLU A 161 -20.25 -6.27 2.28
C GLU A 161 -19.81 -6.09 3.73
N GLY A 162 -18.53 -5.86 3.97
CA GLY A 162 -17.91 -5.75 5.30
C GLY A 162 -17.43 -7.08 5.84
N ILE A 163 -17.05 -7.10 7.12
CA ILE A 163 -16.61 -8.28 7.85
C ILE A 163 -17.59 -8.56 9.00
N LYS A 164 -17.90 -9.83 9.25
CA LYS A 164 -18.71 -10.21 10.42
C LYS A 164 -17.89 -10.08 11.70
N ASN A 165 -18.46 -9.41 12.69
CA ASN A 165 -17.94 -9.42 14.05
C ASN A 165 -18.32 -10.74 14.77
N GLU A 166 -17.95 -10.86 16.04
CA GLU A 166 -18.26 -12.04 16.88
C GLU A 166 -19.76 -12.31 17.06
N GLN A 167 -20.61 -11.27 16.93
CA GLN A 167 -22.07 -11.39 16.97
C GLN A 167 -22.67 -11.75 15.59
N GLY A 168 -21.85 -11.96 14.57
CA GLY A 168 -22.30 -12.26 13.20
C GLY A 168 -22.83 -11.06 12.42
N VAL A 169 -22.67 -9.83 12.94
CA VAL A 169 -23.10 -8.60 12.29
C VAL A 169 -22.00 -8.08 11.36
N TYR A 170 -22.37 -7.68 10.14
CA TYR A 170 -21.44 -7.07 9.20
C TYR A 170 -21.04 -5.65 9.60
N VAL A 171 -19.79 -5.46 9.92
CA VAL A 171 -19.20 -4.17 10.30
C VAL A 171 -18.17 -3.70 9.27
N THR A 172 -17.86 -2.41 9.29
CA THR A 172 -16.79 -1.84 8.47
C THR A 172 -15.45 -2.13 9.13
N PRO A 173 -14.52 -2.86 8.48
CA PRO A 173 -13.20 -3.08 9.03
C PRO A 173 -12.37 -1.78 9.03
N ALA A 174 -11.58 -1.56 10.08
CA ALA A 174 -10.69 -0.40 10.18
C ALA A 174 -9.60 -0.41 9.10
N PHE A 175 -9.08 -1.60 8.77
CA PHE A 175 -8.04 -1.83 7.76
C PHE A 175 -8.42 -2.94 6.78
N PRO A 176 -7.79 -2.97 5.59
CA PRO A 176 -6.93 -1.91 5.02
C PRO A 176 -7.72 -0.64 4.75
N LYS A 177 -7.10 0.52 4.85
CA LYS A 177 -7.63 1.75 4.26
C LYS A 177 -7.55 1.62 2.74
N LEU A 178 -8.52 2.19 2.02
CA LEU A 178 -8.57 2.13 0.58
C LEU A 178 -8.46 3.52 -0.01
N ILE A 179 -7.61 3.68 -1.02
CA ILE A 179 -7.49 4.90 -1.82
C ILE A 179 -7.74 4.55 -3.27
N TYR A 180 -8.74 5.16 -3.87
CA TYR A 180 -9.12 4.95 -5.26
C TYR A 180 -8.72 6.13 -6.12
N VAL A 181 -8.02 5.86 -7.22
CA VAL A 181 -7.57 6.89 -8.15
C VAL A 181 -8.63 7.15 -9.20
N LEU A 182 -9.07 8.41 -9.28
CA LEU A 182 -9.97 8.89 -10.33
C LEU A 182 -9.15 9.36 -11.53
N ASP A 183 -9.37 8.72 -12.66
CA ASP A 183 -8.80 9.10 -13.96
C ASP A 183 -9.90 9.15 -15.03
N GLU A 184 -9.61 9.71 -16.20
CA GLU A 184 -10.61 9.95 -17.23
C GLU A 184 -11.31 8.65 -17.68
N HIS A 185 -10.55 7.56 -17.89
CA HIS A 185 -11.09 6.27 -18.33
C HIS A 185 -11.96 5.54 -17.30
N ASN A 186 -11.93 5.96 -16.04
CA ASN A 186 -12.74 5.34 -14.99
C ASN A 186 -13.77 6.28 -14.36
N CYS A 187 -13.60 7.61 -14.41
CA CYS A 187 -14.53 8.55 -13.79
C CYS A 187 -15.48 9.25 -14.77
N LEU A 188 -15.14 9.29 -16.07
CA LEU A 188 -16.03 9.87 -17.07
C LEU A 188 -17.08 8.84 -17.51
N LYS A 189 -18.31 9.33 -17.74
CA LYS A 189 -19.42 8.50 -18.21
C LYS A 189 -19.08 7.85 -19.55
N GLY A 190 -19.17 6.52 -19.60
CA GLY A 190 -18.83 5.72 -20.78
C GLY A 190 -17.37 5.32 -20.88
N GLY A 191 -16.53 5.69 -19.91
CA GLY A 191 -15.18 5.13 -19.76
C GLY A 191 -15.22 3.62 -19.52
N LYS A 192 -14.19 2.92 -19.96
CA LYS A 192 -14.11 1.45 -19.89
C LYS A 192 -14.35 0.92 -18.46
N TYR A 193 -13.92 1.66 -17.44
CA TYR A 193 -13.98 1.27 -16.02
C TYR A 193 -14.90 2.17 -15.19
N ASP A 194 -15.83 2.92 -15.81
CA ASP A 194 -16.76 3.81 -15.08
C ASP A 194 -17.65 3.05 -14.08
N TYR A 195 -17.94 1.78 -14.36
CA TYR A 195 -18.71 0.91 -13.49
C TYR A 195 -17.99 0.63 -12.16
N ILE A 196 -16.63 0.59 -12.15
CA ILE A 196 -15.85 0.42 -10.93
C ILE A 196 -15.93 1.67 -10.06
N THR A 197 -15.88 2.86 -10.66
CA THR A 197 -16.09 4.12 -9.92
C THR A 197 -17.49 4.20 -9.31
N LYS A 198 -18.52 3.75 -10.02
CA LYS A 198 -19.87 3.64 -9.45
C LYS A 198 -19.91 2.69 -8.25
N MET A 199 -19.19 1.57 -8.33
CA MET A 199 -19.04 0.64 -7.20
C MET A 199 -18.26 1.30 -6.04
N ALA A 200 -17.19 2.05 -6.33
CA ALA A 200 -16.42 2.78 -5.32
C ALA A 200 -17.29 3.78 -4.58
N VAL A 201 -18.07 4.59 -5.30
CA VAL A 201 -19.02 5.56 -4.70
C VAL A 201 -20.06 4.86 -3.84
N LYS A 202 -20.64 3.75 -4.34
CA LYS A 202 -21.59 2.94 -3.56
C LYS A 202 -20.94 2.38 -2.30
N CYS A 203 -19.69 1.97 -2.37
CA CYS A 203 -18.93 1.49 -1.24
C CYS A 203 -18.68 2.62 -0.22
N SER A 204 -18.22 3.78 -0.66
CA SER A 204 -17.95 4.93 0.23
C SER A 204 -19.21 5.40 0.95
N SER A 205 -20.37 5.42 0.28
CA SER A 205 -21.64 5.85 0.89
C SER A 205 -22.07 4.95 2.07
N LYS A 206 -21.65 3.68 2.08
CA LYS A 206 -21.99 2.72 3.14
C LYS A 206 -20.86 2.50 4.15
N ARG A 207 -19.60 2.55 3.69
CA ARG A 207 -18.43 2.10 4.47
C ARG A 207 -17.40 3.20 4.71
N MET A 208 -17.64 4.42 4.25
CA MET A 208 -16.75 5.58 4.35
C MET A 208 -15.39 5.42 3.64
N TYR A 209 -15.20 4.34 2.89
CA TYR A 209 -14.05 4.05 2.03
C TYR A 209 -14.52 3.54 0.67
N PRO A 210 -13.73 3.76 -0.40
CA PRO A 210 -12.40 4.37 -0.46
C PRO A 210 -12.41 5.89 -0.33
N ASP A 211 -11.24 6.47 0.01
CA ASP A 211 -10.92 7.87 -0.26
C ASP A 211 -10.52 8.02 -1.73
N TYR A 212 -10.55 9.23 -2.26
CA TYR A 212 -10.33 9.50 -3.69
C TYR A 212 -9.14 10.41 -3.92
N ILE A 213 -8.35 10.08 -4.96
CA ILE A 213 -7.24 10.90 -5.46
C ILE A 213 -7.49 11.19 -6.94
N SER A 214 -7.28 12.42 -7.38
CA SER A 214 -7.34 12.79 -8.78
C SER A 214 -6.02 12.55 -9.47
N ALA A 215 -5.98 11.61 -10.43
CA ALA A 215 -4.80 11.38 -11.27
C ALA A 215 -4.38 12.64 -12.03
N LYS A 216 -5.35 13.40 -12.57
CA LYS A 216 -5.11 14.66 -13.25
C LYS A 216 -4.35 15.65 -12.37
N LYS A 217 -4.82 15.86 -11.11
CA LYS A 217 -4.15 16.76 -10.18
C LYS A 217 -2.77 16.26 -9.74
N MET A 218 -2.61 14.96 -9.60
CA MET A 218 -1.30 14.39 -9.32
C MET A 218 -0.33 14.64 -10.47
N ARG A 219 -0.73 14.38 -11.71
CA ARG A 219 0.11 14.64 -12.89
C ARG A 219 0.50 16.11 -13.01
N GLU A 220 -0.43 17.04 -12.73
CA GLU A 220 -0.14 18.48 -12.73
C GLU A 220 0.88 18.87 -11.66
N ASN A 221 0.82 18.28 -10.47
CA ASN A 221 1.66 18.65 -9.32
C ASN A 221 2.98 17.88 -9.24
N TYR A 222 3.08 16.70 -9.88
CA TYR A 222 4.21 15.78 -9.71
C TYR A 222 4.78 15.30 -11.05
N GLU A 223 5.00 16.22 -11.97
CA GLU A 223 5.68 15.98 -13.26
C GLU A 223 5.10 14.78 -14.04
N GLY A 224 3.78 14.69 -14.12
CA GLY A 224 3.08 13.63 -14.85
C GLY A 224 2.94 12.30 -14.09
N GLN A 225 3.35 12.23 -12.83
CA GLN A 225 3.35 10.99 -12.05
C GLN A 225 2.07 10.80 -11.24
N VAL A 226 1.66 9.53 -11.09
CA VAL A 226 0.59 9.08 -10.17
C VAL A 226 1.17 8.00 -9.28
N PHE A 227 1.14 8.22 -7.97
CA PHE A 227 1.75 7.32 -7.00
C PHE A 227 1.01 7.33 -5.66
N SER A 228 1.26 6.32 -4.82
CA SER A 228 0.59 6.18 -3.53
C SER A 228 1.04 7.25 -2.53
N CYS A 229 0.09 7.74 -1.74
CA CYS A 229 0.41 8.47 -0.52
C CYS A 229 0.78 7.51 0.62
N MET A 230 1.37 8.05 1.68
CA MET A 230 1.53 7.35 2.95
C MET A 230 0.17 7.04 3.59
N GLY A 231 0.13 6.11 4.54
CA GLY A 231 -1.08 5.71 5.24
C GLY A 231 -1.86 6.85 5.88
N CYS A 232 -1.19 7.93 6.24
CA CYS A 232 -1.77 9.17 6.79
C CYS A 232 -2.19 10.21 5.74
N ARG A 233 -2.12 9.92 4.46
CA ARG A 233 -2.42 10.78 3.30
C ARG A 233 -1.35 11.83 2.96
N SER A 234 -0.19 11.81 3.60
CA SER A 234 0.93 12.63 3.14
C SER A 234 1.59 12.04 1.91
N PHE A 235 2.04 12.90 1.02
CA PHE A 235 2.82 12.53 -0.16
C PHE A 235 4.29 12.83 0.10
N LEU A 236 5.16 11.91 -0.30
CA LEU A 236 6.60 12.17 -0.32
C LEU A 236 6.93 13.07 -1.50
N SER A 237 7.90 13.96 -1.31
CA SER A 237 8.42 14.79 -2.40
C SER A 237 8.97 13.93 -3.54
N PRO A 238 8.82 14.33 -4.79
CA PRO A 238 9.44 13.65 -5.91
C PRO A 238 10.96 13.50 -5.69
N TRP A 239 11.46 12.30 -5.96
CA TRP A 239 12.89 12.02 -5.87
C TRP A 239 13.30 11.13 -7.05
N LYS A 240 14.47 11.43 -7.62
CA LYS A 240 15.04 10.67 -8.73
C LYS A 240 16.31 9.96 -8.28
N ASP A 241 16.46 8.72 -8.73
CA ASP A 241 17.68 7.94 -8.53
C ASP A 241 18.87 8.50 -9.35
N GLU A 242 20.03 7.88 -9.22
CA GLU A 242 21.26 8.25 -9.92
C GLU A 242 21.14 8.21 -11.46
N ASN A 243 20.14 7.46 -11.97
CA ASN A 243 19.85 7.35 -13.39
C ASN A 243 18.77 8.35 -13.86
N GLY A 244 18.27 9.20 -12.96
CA GLY A 244 17.24 10.18 -13.25
C GLY A 244 15.80 9.61 -13.25
N ASN A 245 15.60 8.36 -12.81
CA ASN A 245 14.29 7.75 -12.73
C ASN A 245 13.58 8.08 -11.42
N TYR A 246 12.30 8.37 -11.49
CA TYR A 246 11.49 8.54 -10.27
C TYR A 246 11.38 7.24 -9.49
N LYS A 247 11.57 7.35 -8.17
CA LYS A 247 11.33 6.26 -7.24
C LYS A 247 10.12 6.58 -6.37
N TRP A 248 9.04 5.83 -6.53
CA TRP A 248 7.78 6.03 -5.80
C TRP A 248 7.52 4.96 -4.76
N GLU A 249 8.06 3.76 -4.94
CA GLU A 249 8.00 2.64 -3.99
C GLU A 249 9.38 2.39 -3.38
N GLY A 250 9.45 1.67 -2.28
CA GLY A 250 10.67 1.47 -1.54
C GLY A 250 11.19 2.79 -0.95
N ARG A 251 10.28 3.64 -0.47
CA ARG A 251 10.56 4.92 0.18
C ARG A 251 9.88 4.99 1.54
N PHE A 252 10.37 5.87 2.40
CA PHE A 252 9.86 6.02 3.76
C PHE A 252 9.97 7.47 4.22
N ASN A 253 9.18 7.85 5.23
CA ASN A 253 9.38 9.08 5.97
C ASN A 253 10.06 8.78 7.31
N GLN A 254 11.02 9.61 7.66
CA GLN A 254 11.89 9.39 8.81
C GLN A 254 11.18 9.66 10.13
N GLY A 255 10.23 10.59 10.14
CA GLY A 255 9.47 10.95 11.33
C GLY A 255 8.36 11.95 11.06
N VAL A 256 7.54 12.21 12.08
CA VAL A 256 6.45 13.19 12.06
C VAL A 256 6.50 14.00 13.34
N VAL A 257 6.33 15.31 13.22
CA VAL A 257 6.15 16.22 14.35
C VAL A 257 4.89 17.04 14.12
N SER A 258 4.01 17.09 15.12
CA SER A 258 2.72 17.78 15.02
C SER A 258 2.80 19.17 15.65
N ILE A 259 2.25 20.16 14.96
CA ILE A 259 2.09 21.52 15.49
C ILE A 259 0.69 21.68 16.05
N ASN A 260 0.57 22.14 17.30
CA ASN A 260 -0.71 22.46 17.92
C ASN A 260 -1.14 23.89 17.56
N LEU A 261 -1.69 24.07 16.35
CA LEU A 261 -2.19 25.36 15.89
C LEU A 261 -3.29 25.96 16.78
N PRO A 262 -4.27 25.20 17.30
CA PRO A 262 -5.25 25.72 18.25
C PRO A 262 -4.62 26.36 19.51
N GLN A 263 -3.56 25.74 20.05
CA GLN A 263 -2.84 26.31 21.20
C GLN A 263 -2.19 27.65 20.85
N ILE A 264 -1.57 27.76 19.70
CA ILE A 264 -0.96 29.01 19.22
C ILE A 264 -2.03 30.09 19.08
N GLY A 265 -3.18 29.78 18.48
CA GLY A 265 -4.31 30.70 18.35
C GLY A 265 -4.88 31.17 19.68
N ILE A 266 -4.99 30.28 20.68
CA ILE A 266 -5.46 30.64 22.02
C ILE A 266 -4.45 31.54 22.72
N ILE A 267 -3.16 31.22 22.69
CA ILE A 267 -2.09 31.98 23.34
C ILE A 267 -1.94 33.36 22.72
N SER A 268 -2.08 33.49 21.40
CA SER A 268 -2.03 34.78 20.71
C SER A 268 -3.21 35.71 21.03
N GLY A 269 -4.32 35.17 21.53
CA GLY A 269 -5.49 35.97 21.94
C GLY A 269 -6.14 36.72 20.79
N GLN A 270 -6.13 36.13 19.54
CA GLN A 270 -6.62 36.73 18.29
C GLN A 270 -5.75 37.92 17.80
N ASP A 271 -4.55 38.06 18.32
CA ASP A 271 -3.56 39.06 17.94
C ASP A 271 -2.62 38.46 16.88
N GLU A 272 -2.73 38.93 15.64
CA GLU A 272 -1.90 38.41 14.51
C GLU A 272 -0.41 38.76 14.72
N GLU A 273 -0.09 39.90 15.34
CA GLU A 273 1.31 40.27 15.59
C GLU A 273 2.00 39.32 16.58
N LYS A 274 1.21 38.66 17.46
CA LYS A 274 1.71 37.62 18.36
C LYS A 274 1.64 36.23 17.73
N PHE A 275 0.66 35.97 16.86
CA PHE A 275 0.44 34.67 16.27
C PHE A 275 1.63 34.21 15.39
N TRP A 276 2.08 35.05 14.47
CA TRP A 276 3.11 34.68 13.53
C TRP A 276 4.47 34.40 14.18
N PRO A 277 4.99 35.19 15.10
CA PRO A 277 6.24 34.85 15.82
C PRO A 277 6.14 33.55 16.63
N LEU A 278 4.99 33.29 17.27
CA LEU A 278 4.77 32.01 17.96
C LEU A 278 4.76 30.82 17.02
N LEU A 279 4.13 30.98 15.86
CA LEU A 279 4.12 29.91 14.84
C LEU A 279 5.53 29.63 14.31
N GLU A 280 6.32 30.68 14.01
CA GLU A 280 7.71 30.55 13.55
C GLU A 280 8.60 29.86 14.59
N GLU A 281 8.46 30.21 15.85
CA GLU A 281 9.17 29.55 16.96
C GLU A 281 8.84 28.05 16.99
N ARG A 282 7.54 27.68 16.92
CA ARG A 282 7.11 26.26 16.93
C ARG A 282 7.55 25.50 15.69
N LEU A 283 7.56 26.15 14.52
CA LEU A 283 8.08 25.55 13.27
C LEU A 283 9.58 25.26 13.39
N SER A 284 10.36 26.16 13.98
CA SER A 284 11.78 25.95 14.22
C SER A 284 12.03 24.75 15.14
N LEU A 285 11.30 24.66 16.25
CA LEU A 285 11.38 23.50 17.15
C LEU A 285 10.97 22.18 16.45
N CYS A 286 9.96 22.22 15.60
CA CYS A 286 9.57 21.02 14.82
C CYS A 286 10.66 20.60 13.85
N PHE A 287 11.31 21.56 13.21
CA PHE A 287 12.43 21.27 12.31
C PHE A 287 13.61 20.65 13.07
N GLU A 288 14.00 21.23 14.21
CA GLU A 288 15.06 20.68 15.08
C GLU A 288 14.73 19.23 15.51
N ALA A 289 13.49 18.98 15.92
CA ALA A 289 13.04 17.64 16.31
C ALA A 289 13.12 16.64 15.13
N LEU A 290 12.76 17.06 13.92
CA LEU A 290 12.91 16.23 12.71
C LEU A 290 14.38 15.96 12.37
N MET A 291 15.26 16.97 12.55
CA MET A 291 16.70 16.79 12.35
C MET A 291 17.31 15.85 13.38
N CYS A 292 16.85 15.87 14.65
CA CYS A 292 17.25 14.87 15.63
C CYS A 292 16.88 13.44 15.16
N ARG A 293 15.71 13.26 14.54
CA ARG A 293 15.32 11.96 13.95
C ARG A 293 16.22 11.57 12.78
N HIS A 294 16.55 12.51 11.90
CA HIS A 294 17.45 12.27 10.78
C HIS A 294 18.81 11.77 11.27
N HIS A 295 19.43 12.51 12.18
CA HIS A 295 20.73 12.13 12.76
C HIS A 295 20.69 10.79 13.54
N ALA A 296 19.55 10.45 14.15
CA ALA A 296 19.39 9.14 14.82
C ALA A 296 19.35 7.96 13.83
N LEU A 297 19.07 8.20 12.56
CA LEU A 297 19.06 7.19 11.50
C LEU A 297 20.41 7.07 10.79
N GLU A 298 21.24 8.11 10.82
CA GLU A 298 22.58 8.09 10.20
C GLU A 298 23.45 6.97 10.79
N GLY A 299 24.21 6.29 9.94
CA GLY A 299 25.05 5.15 10.34
C GLY A 299 24.29 3.89 10.75
N THR A 300 22.96 3.87 10.69
CA THR A 300 22.17 2.67 10.97
C THR A 300 22.53 1.57 9.98
N LEU A 301 22.79 0.36 10.49
CA LEU A 301 23.13 -0.78 9.65
C LEU A 301 21.89 -1.53 9.17
N SER A 302 21.96 -2.07 7.97
CA SER A 302 20.86 -2.78 7.31
C SER A 302 20.29 -3.98 8.10
N ASN A 303 21.08 -4.57 9.00
CA ASN A 303 20.67 -5.67 9.86
C ASN A 303 19.79 -5.26 11.06
N VAL A 304 19.61 -3.97 11.31
CA VAL A 304 18.66 -3.47 12.34
C VAL A 304 17.22 -3.82 11.96
N SER A 305 16.88 -3.71 10.66
CA SER A 305 15.58 -4.13 10.14
C SER A 305 15.73 -4.77 8.75
N PRO A 306 16.09 -6.08 8.70
CA PRO A 306 16.36 -6.74 7.42
C PRO A 306 15.20 -6.71 6.43
N ILE A 307 13.96 -6.79 6.90
CA ILE A 307 12.77 -6.73 6.03
C ILE A 307 12.71 -5.44 5.21
N HIS A 308 13.11 -4.30 5.81
CA HIS A 308 13.15 -3.02 5.15
C HIS A 308 14.37 -2.86 4.24
N TRP A 309 15.55 -3.18 4.77
CA TRP A 309 16.81 -2.76 4.19
C TRP A 309 17.48 -3.81 3.31
N GLN A 310 17.25 -5.12 3.59
CA GLN A 310 17.90 -6.22 2.89
C GLN A 310 16.95 -7.04 2.02
N TYR A 311 15.65 -7.11 2.38
CA TYR A 311 14.73 -8.07 1.78
C TYR A 311 13.64 -7.44 0.90
N GLY A 312 13.82 -6.17 0.52
CA GLY A 312 13.12 -5.56 -0.60
C GLY A 312 11.98 -4.60 -0.25
N ALA A 313 11.55 -4.48 1.03
CA ALA A 313 10.46 -3.55 1.32
C ALA A 313 10.82 -2.10 0.98
N ILE A 314 12.07 -1.70 1.19
CA ILE A 314 12.62 -0.40 0.79
C ILE A 314 13.83 -0.58 -0.12
N ALA A 315 14.76 -1.47 0.23
CA ALA A 315 16.00 -1.70 -0.50
C ALA A 315 16.47 -3.16 -0.38
N ARG A 316 17.52 -3.49 -1.12
CA ARG A 316 18.25 -4.77 -1.05
C ARG A 316 19.72 -4.50 -0.77
N LEU A 317 20.00 -3.94 0.40
CA LEU A 317 21.36 -3.69 0.87
C LEU A 317 22.04 -4.99 1.29
N GLY A 318 23.35 -5.00 1.23
CA GLY A 318 24.17 -6.06 1.83
C GLY A 318 24.04 -6.08 3.36
N LYS A 319 24.41 -7.21 3.97
CA LYS A 319 24.45 -7.34 5.44
C LYS A 319 25.45 -6.35 6.03
N ASN A 320 25.05 -5.65 7.08
CA ASN A 320 25.83 -4.62 7.76
C ASN A 320 26.20 -3.41 6.86
N GLU A 321 25.50 -3.19 5.76
CA GLU A 321 25.66 -1.99 4.94
C GLU A 321 24.90 -0.82 5.59
N PRO A 322 25.49 0.39 5.69
CA PRO A 322 24.79 1.57 6.20
C PRO A 322 23.64 1.99 5.28
N ILE A 323 22.55 2.51 5.90
CA ILE A 323 21.37 2.97 5.16
C ILE A 323 21.46 4.42 4.68
N ASP A 324 22.56 5.10 4.95
CA ASP A 324 22.75 6.56 4.74
C ASP A 324 22.36 7.00 3.35
N LYS A 325 22.67 6.22 2.32
CA LYS A 325 22.28 6.51 0.92
C LYS A 325 20.78 6.49 0.65
N LEU A 326 19.97 6.04 1.63
CA LEU A 326 18.52 6.02 1.54
C LEU A 326 17.85 7.17 2.33
N LEU A 327 18.65 7.97 3.06
CA LEU A 327 18.19 9.12 3.84
C LEU A 327 18.11 10.36 2.95
N HIS A 328 17.00 10.57 2.25
CA HIS A 328 16.77 11.70 1.34
C HIS A 328 15.33 12.22 1.43
#